data_f9b1b7eecc60cd34880f4ac8c94751c0
#
_entry.id   f9b1b7eecc60cd34880f4ac8c94751c0
#
_cell.length_a   1.000
_cell.length_b   1.000
_cell.length_c   1.000
_cell.angle_alpha   90.00
_cell.angle_beta   90.00
_cell.angle_gamma   90.00
#
_symmetry.space_group_name_H-M   'P 1'
#
loop_
_entity.id
_entity.type
_entity.pdbx_description
1 polymer ?
#
loop_
_entity_poly.entity_id
_entity_poly.type
_entity_poly.pdbx_seq_one_letter_code
_entity_poly.pdbx_strand_id
1 'polypeptide(L)'
;MGVSEKTAILVISFGTSYAETRKKTIEQIEADLHHAYPEYPIYRAWTSARIRAKLLNRDNIHIMDIDEAMTQLKTDGIRNVIVQPTYVITGFESDAMREKVLAHKADFDSVIICDSLMVS
;
A
#
# COMPACT_ATOMS: atom_id res chain seq x y z
N MET A 1 14.73 -7.95 -19.62
CA MET A 1 13.54 -8.31 -19.19
C MET A 1 13.56 -9.07 -17.91
N GLY A 2 13.45 -8.46 -16.86
CA GLY A 2 13.45 -9.10 -15.59
C GLY A 2 12.04 -9.31 -15.08
N VAL A 3 11.89 -10.27 -14.20
CA VAL A 3 10.65 -10.45 -13.48
C VAL A 3 10.30 -9.19 -12.71
N SER A 4 11.32 -8.45 -12.28
CA SER A 4 11.15 -7.23 -11.50
C SER A 4 10.33 -6.17 -12.23
N GLU A 5 10.32 -6.17 -13.56
CA GLU A 5 9.54 -5.18 -14.30
C GLU A 5 8.04 -5.32 -14.08
N LYS A 6 7.63 -6.49 -13.65
CA LYS A 6 6.21 -6.76 -13.43
C LYS A 6 5.88 -6.98 -11.97
N THR A 7 6.80 -6.60 -11.09
CA THR A 7 6.64 -6.74 -9.65
C THR A 7 6.60 -5.36 -9.03
N ALA A 8 5.65 -5.16 -8.12
CA ALA A 8 5.52 -3.89 -7.41
C ALA A 8 5.29 -4.15 -5.92
N ILE A 9 5.62 -3.17 -5.11
CA ILE A 9 5.37 -3.23 -3.68
C ILE A 9 4.20 -2.30 -3.38
N LEU A 10 3.17 -2.84 -2.73
CA LEU A 10 2.02 -2.06 -2.30
C LEU A 10 2.11 -1.85 -0.80
N VAL A 11 2.34 -0.62 -0.38
CA VAL A 11 2.42 -0.26 1.02
C VAL A 11 1.03 0.13 1.50
N ILE A 12 0.49 -0.63 2.44
CA ILE A 12 -0.85 -0.37 2.96
C ILE A 12 -0.73 0.17 4.38
N SER A 13 -1.28 1.35 4.60
CA SER A 13 -1.24 2.03 5.90
C SER A 13 -2.65 2.46 6.28
N PHE A 14 -2.86 2.71 7.56
CA PHE A 14 -4.12 3.30 8.00
C PHE A 14 -4.26 4.72 7.46
N GLY A 15 -3.19 5.48 7.55
CA GLY A 15 -3.13 6.85 7.06
C GLY A 15 -3.04 7.86 8.20
N THR A 16 -2.75 9.09 7.85
CA THR A 16 -2.73 10.19 8.80
C THR A 16 -3.03 11.50 8.10
N SER A 17 -3.76 12.38 8.77
CA SER A 17 -4.05 13.70 8.22
C SER A 17 -2.98 14.73 8.58
N TYR A 18 -1.98 14.35 9.35
CA TYR A 18 -0.90 15.25 9.77
C TYR A 18 0.31 15.05 8.87
N ALA A 19 0.69 16.11 8.15
CA ALA A 19 1.78 16.02 7.18
C ALA A 19 3.10 15.60 7.81
N GLU A 20 3.42 16.12 8.99
CA GLU A 20 4.67 15.76 9.66
C GLU A 20 4.72 14.31 10.04
N THR A 21 3.62 13.80 10.59
CA THR A 21 3.54 12.39 10.95
C THR A 21 3.69 11.51 9.72
N ARG A 22 3.05 11.91 8.61
CA ARG A 22 3.15 11.16 7.36
C ARG A 22 4.60 11.06 6.89
N LYS A 23 5.34 12.17 6.94
CA LYS A 23 6.74 12.18 6.53
C LYS A 23 7.61 11.30 7.40
N LYS A 24 7.37 11.36 8.72
CA LYS A 24 8.22 10.64 9.66
C LYS A 24 7.93 9.16 9.71
N THR A 25 6.74 8.76 9.31
CA THR A 25 6.34 7.36 9.43
C THR A 25 6.10 6.73 8.07
N ILE A 26 5.01 7.07 7.42
CA ILE A 26 4.60 6.39 6.19
C ILE A 26 5.59 6.64 5.06
N GLU A 27 5.95 7.88 4.85
CA GLU A 27 6.87 8.22 3.76
C GLU A 27 8.27 7.71 4.02
N GLN A 28 8.68 7.64 5.29
CA GLN A 28 9.98 7.08 5.62
C GLN A 28 10.02 5.58 5.30
N ILE A 29 8.97 4.85 5.63
CA ILE A 29 8.90 3.42 5.31
C ILE A 29 8.92 3.23 3.80
N GLU A 30 8.17 4.04 3.07
CA GLU A 30 8.15 3.95 1.61
C GLU A 30 9.53 4.26 1.02
N ALA A 31 10.21 5.27 1.57
CA ALA A 31 11.55 5.61 1.10
C ALA A 31 12.55 4.49 1.39
N ASP A 32 12.44 3.88 2.56
CA ASP A 32 13.32 2.76 2.93
C ASP A 32 13.10 1.57 2.00
N LEU A 33 11.85 1.29 1.67
CA LEU A 33 11.54 0.21 0.73
C LEU A 33 12.07 0.51 -0.66
N HIS A 34 11.90 1.75 -1.10
CA HIS A 34 12.41 2.15 -2.40
C HIS A 34 13.94 2.04 -2.46
N HIS A 35 14.60 2.40 -1.38
CA HIS A 35 16.05 2.31 -1.31
C HIS A 35 16.51 0.85 -1.32
N ALA A 36 15.80 -0.01 -0.61
CA ALA A 36 16.13 -1.43 -0.54
C ALA A 36 15.80 -2.18 -1.83
N TYR A 37 14.75 -1.75 -2.52
CA TYR A 37 14.26 -2.41 -3.72
C TYR A 37 14.04 -1.39 -4.84
N PRO A 38 15.11 -0.77 -5.34
CA PRO A 38 14.94 0.31 -6.33
C PRO A 38 14.36 -0.15 -7.66
N GLU A 39 14.35 -1.46 -7.90
CA GLU A 39 13.80 -2.01 -9.14
C GLU A 39 12.29 -2.10 -9.12
N TYR A 40 11.68 -2.04 -7.94
CA TYR A 40 10.24 -2.23 -7.81
C TYR A 40 9.54 -0.89 -7.58
N PRO A 41 8.52 -0.58 -8.36
CA PRO A 41 7.73 0.61 -8.05
C PRO A 41 6.97 0.43 -6.74
N ILE A 42 6.82 1.53 -6.01
CA ILE A 42 6.13 1.53 -4.73
C ILE A 42 4.77 2.19 -4.92
N TYR A 43 3.72 1.48 -4.54
CA TYR A 43 2.36 2.00 -4.58
C TYR A 43 1.88 2.18 -3.15
N ARG A 44 0.94 3.08 -2.97
CA ARG A 44 0.43 3.44 -1.64
C ARG A 44 -1.08 3.23 -1.60
N ALA A 45 -1.57 2.65 -0.51
CA ALA A 45 -3.00 2.59 -0.24
C ALA A 45 -3.23 2.82 1.25
N TRP A 46 -4.25 3.60 1.57
CA TRP A 46 -4.61 3.86 2.96
C TRP A 46 -5.99 3.29 3.23
N THR A 47 -6.16 2.71 4.41
CA THR A 47 -7.42 2.04 4.75
C THR A 47 -8.46 3.00 5.32
N SER A 48 -8.07 4.10 5.94
CA SER A 48 -9.01 5.00 6.57
C SER A 48 -9.71 5.91 5.54
N ALA A 49 -10.97 5.63 5.29
CA ALA A 49 -11.77 6.45 4.38
C ALA A 49 -11.91 7.87 4.88
N ARG A 50 -12.04 8.04 6.21
CA ARG A 50 -12.16 9.37 6.80
C ARG A 50 -10.93 10.22 6.55
N ILE A 51 -9.75 9.63 6.73
CA ILE A 51 -8.51 10.37 6.53
C ILE A 51 -8.33 10.69 5.04
N ARG A 52 -8.63 9.73 4.16
CA ARG A 52 -8.52 9.96 2.73
C ARG A 52 -9.46 11.10 2.29
N ALA A 53 -10.68 11.10 2.79
CA ALA A 53 -11.64 12.16 2.47
C ALA A 53 -11.15 13.52 2.99
N LYS A 54 -10.59 13.53 4.19
CA LYS A 54 -10.09 14.77 4.78
C LYS A 54 -8.97 15.38 3.96
N LEU A 55 -8.03 14.55 3.50
CA LEU A 55 -6.93 15.04 2.69
C LEU A 55 -7.41 15.54 1.33
N LEU A 56 -8.38 14.86 0.75
CA LEU A 56 -8.92 15.28 -0.53
C LEU A 56 -9.62 16.63 -0.42
N ASN A 57 -10.43 16.81 0.62
CA ASN A 57 -11.20 18.03 0.79
C ASN A 57 -10.36 19.20 1.27
N ARG A 58 -9.39 18.95 2.14
CA ARG A 58 -8.56 20.01 2.73
C ARG A 58 -7.37 20.37 1.86
N ASP A 59 -6.67 19.36 1.36
CA ASP A 59 -5.39 19.55 0.68
C ASP A 59 -5.43 19.16 -0.79
N ASN A 60 -6.57 18.72 -1.27
CA ASN A 60 -6.74 18.26 -2.65
C ASN A 60 -5.77 17.11 -2.99
N ILE A 61 -5.49 16.26 -2.01
CA ILE A 61 -4.62 15.11 -2.18
C ILE A 61 -5.47 13.87 -2.29
N HIS A 62 -5.32 13.15 -3.39
CA HIS A 62 -6.03 11.89 -3.59
C HIS A 62 -5.14 10.72 -3.18
N ILE A 63 -5.60 9.93 -2.21
CA ILE A 63 -4.92 8.73 -1.77
C ILE A 63 -5.82 7.54 -2.11
N MET A 64 -5.26 6.53 -2.75
CA MET A 64 -6.03 5.35 -3.15
C MET A 64 -6.38 4.47 -1.95
N ASP A 65 -7.52 3.83 -2.02
CA ASP A 65 -7.82 2.74 -1.10
C ASP A 65 -7.26 1.44 -1.69
N ILE A 66 -7.49 0.32 -1.02
CA ILE A 66 -6.93 -0.96 -1.47
C ILE A 66 -7.46 -1.35 -2.84
N ASP A 67 -8.77 -1.22 -3.04
CA ASP A 67 -9.38 -1.62 -4.31
C ASP A 67 -8.87 -0.76 -5.47
N GLU A 68 -8.74 0.55 -5.25
CA GLU A 68 -8.21 1.44 -6.26
C GLU A 68 -6.75 1.10 -6.58
N ALA A 69 -5.96 0.83 -5.56
CA ALA A 69 -4.55 0.51 -5.75
C ALA A 69 -4.37 -0.80 -6.51
N MET A 70 -5.15 -1.83 -6.17
CA MET A 70 -5.07 -3.11 -6.87
C MET A 70 -5.49 -2.95 -8.33
N THR A 71 -6.51 -2.14 -8.59
CA THR A 71 -6.93 -1.85 -9.96
C THR A 71 -5.84 -1.11 -10.73
N GLN A 72 -5.19 -0.15 -10.07
CA GLN A 72 -4.11 0.60 -10.70
C GLN A 72 -2.93 -0.31 -11.03
N LEU A 73 -2.58 -1.21 -10.12
CA LEU A 73 -1.52 -2.18 -10.36
C LEU A 73 -1.83 -3.03 -11.59
N LYS A 74 -3.06 -3.50 -11.70
CA LYS A 74 -3.48 -4.28 -12.85
C LYS A 74 -3.38 -3.46 -14.13
N THR A 75 -3.85 -2.23 -14.10
CA THR A 75 -3.83 -1.34 -15.25
C THR A 75 -2.41 -1.06 -15.72
N ASP A 76 -1.48 -0.95 -14.76
CA ASP A 76 -0.08 -0.67 -15.07
C ASP A 76 0.68 -1.92 -15.54
N GLY A 77 0.02 -3.05 -15.60
CA GLY A 77 0.66 -4.28 -16.11
C GLY A 77 1.44 -5.05 -15.07
N ILE A 78 1.26 -4.73 -13.81
CA ILE A 78 1.95 -5.45 -12.73
C ILE A 78 1.35 -6.85 -12.62
N ARG A 79 2.21 -7.84 -12.52
CA ARG A 79 1.79 -9.25 -12.43
C ARG A 79 2.03 -9.85 -11.06
N ASN A 80 2.99 -9.29 -10.31
CA ASN A 80 3.34 -9.78 -8.99
C ASN A 80 3.26 -8.63 -8.00
N VAL A 81 2.52 -8.82 -6.92
CA VAL A 81 2.31 -7.77 -5.93
C VAL A 81 2.84 -8.25 -4.59
N ILE A 82 3.71 -7.44 -3.98
CA ILE A 82 4.19 -7.68 -2.64
C ILE A 82 3.51 -6.64 -1.75
N VAL A 83 2.63 -7.10 -0.88
CA VAL A 83 1.87 -6.22 0.00
C VAL A 83 2.60 -6.07 1.31
N GLN A 84 2.95 -4.84 1.65
CA GLN A 84 3.65 -4.53 2.89
C GLN A 84 2.77 -3.64 3.77
N PRO A 85 2.07 -4.22 4.75
CA PRO A 85 1.33 -3.42 5.72
C PRO A 85 2.30 -2.66 6.61
N THR A 86 1.97 -1.43 6.95
CA THR A 86 2.73 -0.64 7.91
C THR A 86 1.91 -0.54 9.19
N TYR A 87 2.54 -0.24 10.29
CA TYR A 87 1.85 -0.08 11.54
C TYR A 87 1.12 -1.28 12.05
N VAL A 88 0.73 -1.16 13.27
CA VAL A 88 -0.07 -2.14 13.96
C VAL A 88 -1.48 -2.04 13.42
N ILE A 89 -1.82 -2.95 12.53
CA ILE A 89 -3.20 -3.13 12.11
C ILE A 89 -3.75 -4.17 13.07
N THR A 90 -4.84 -3.85 13.75
CA THR A 90 -5.43 -4.80 14.68
C THR A 90 -5.85 -6.06 13.92
N GLY A 91 -6.00 -7.17 14.62
CA GLY A 91 -6.36 -8.43 13.98
C GLY A 91 -7.57 -8.30 13.06
N PHE A 92 -8.57 -7.56 13.51
CA PHE A 92 -9.78 -7.34 12.72
C PHE A 92 -9.49 -6.60 11.43
N GLU A 93 -8.71 -5.53 11.50
CA GLU A 93 -8.37 -4.75 10.31
C GLU A 93 -7.45 -5.51 9.38
N SER A 94 -6.57 -6.32 9.96
CA SER A 94 -5.68 -7.16 9.18
C SER A 94 -6.46 -8.16 8.31
N ASP A 95 -7.48 -8.78 8.90
CA ASP A 95 -8.32 -9.72 8.17
C ASP A 95 -9.08 -9.02 7.04
N ALA A 96 -9.64 -7.85 7.33
CA ALA A 96 -10.35 -7.08 6.31
C ALA A 96 -9.42 -6.67 5.16
N MET A 97 -8.21 -6.27 5.51
CA MET A 97 -7.21 -5.90 4.50
C MET A 97 -6.87 -7.11 3.62
N ARG A 98 -6.63 -8.26 4.24
CA ARG A 98 -6.33 -9.48 3.49
C ARG A 98 -7.46 -9.85 2.55
N GLU A 99 -8.69 -9.78 3.01
CA GLU A 99 -9.83 -10.10 2.16
C GLU A 99 -9.90 -9.19 0.94
N LYS A 100 -9.69 -7.90 1.13
CA LYS A 100 -9.73 -6.96 0.02
C LYS A 100 -8.61 -7.21 -0.99
N VAL A 101 -7.41 -7.46 -0.49
CA VAL A 101 -6.28 -7.74 -1.36
C VAL A 101 -6.50 -9.04 -2.12
N LEU A 102 -6.91 -10.09 -1.42
CA LEU A 102 -7.09 -11.41 -2.03
C LEU A 102 -8.27 -11.46 -3.00
N ALA A 103 -9.24 -10.54 -2.85
CA ALA A 103 -10.33 -10.44 -3.81
C ALA A 103 -9.82 -10.09 -5.21
N HIS A 104 -8.66 -9.46 -5.31
CA HIS A 104 -8.06 -9.12 -6.59
C HIS A 104 -6.98 -10.11 -7.04
N LYS A 105 -6.76 -11.18 -6.27
CA LYS A 105 -5.66 -12.09 -6.55
C LYS A 105 -5.73 -12.70 -7.95
N ALA A 106 -6.93 -12.93 -8.46
CA ALA A 106 -7.11 -13.53 -9.76
C ALA A 106 -6.56 -12.67 -10.90
N ASP A 107 -6.37 -11.37 -10.66
CA ASP A 107 -5.86 -10.45 -11.66
C ASP A 107 -4.33 -10.48 -11.76
N PHE A 108 -3.67 -11.22 -10.88
CA PHE A 108 -2.20 -11.22 -10.79
C PHE A 108 -1.67 -12.64 -10.81
N ASP A 109 -0.39 -12.77 -11.16
CA ASP A 109 0.29 -14.07 -11.11
C ASP A 109 0.59 -14.47 -9.68
N SER A 110 0.96 -13.50 -8.84
CA SER A 110 1.17 -13.77 -7.43
C SER A 110 0.85 -12.55 -6.59
N VAL A 111 0.35 -12.78 -5.40
CA VAL A 111 0.11 -11.73 -4.41
C VAL A 111 0.64 -12.26 -3.09
N ILE A 112 1.66 -11.62 -2.57
CA ILE A 112 2.29 -12.00 -1.32
C ILE A 112 2.00 -10.92 -0.28
N ILE A 113 1.45 -11.31 0.86
CA ILE A 113 1.16 -10.38 1.94
C ILE A 113 2.19 -10.62 3.04
N CYS A 114 3.03 -9.62 3.28
CA CYS A 114 4.05 -9.70 4.31
C CYS A 114 3.46 -9.37 5.68
N ASP A 115 4.20 -9.71 6.72
CA ASP A 115 3.79 -9.33 8.06
C ASP A 115 3.89 -7.82 8.21
N SER A 116 3.04 -7.25 9.07
CA SER A 116 3.11 -5.82 9.31
C SER A 116 4.45 -5.44 9.90
N LEU A 117 4.91 -4.25 9.52
CA LEU A 117 6.10 -3.69 10.14
C LEU A 117 5.69 -3.21 11.53
N MET A 118 6.13 -3.94 12.52
CA MET A 118 5.83 -3.60 13.90
C MET A 118 6.83 -2.58 14.39
N VAL A 119 6.32 -1.45 14.77
CA VAL A 119 7.15 -0.50 15.49
C VAL A 119 6.75 -0.63 16.93
N SER A 120 7.49 -1.37 17.65
CA SER A 120 7.22 -1.56 19.05
C SER A 120 7.80 -0.43 19.86
#